data_f3b4374f64233b57cd42f05e451b4ba2
#
_entry.id   f3b4374f64233b57cd42f05e451b4ba2
#
_cell.length_a   1.000
_cell.length_b   1.000
_cell.length_c   1.000
_cell.angle_alpha   90.00
_cell.angle_beta   90.00
_cell.angle_gamma   90.00
#
_symmetry.space_group_name_H-M   'P 1'
#
loop_
_entity.id
_entity.type
_entity.pdbx_description
1 polymer ?
#
loop_
_entity_poly.entity_id
_entity_poly.type
_entity_poly.pdbx_seq_one_letter_code
_entity_poly.pdbx_strand_id
1 'polypeptide(L)'
;MLTITVRGLPRSMTEPALRALFEDHGKVRSLRMAKDLFSGECKGFAELEMEGHEARAAVSALNGRSTDHGMLQVRLGKDEPRRGRR
;
A
#
# COMPACT_ATOMS: atom_id res chain seq x y z
N MET A 1 -11.24 10.78 1.43
CA MET A 1 -10.01 9.98 1.48
C MET A 1 -10.11 8.76 0.62
N LEU A 2 -8.99 8.35 0.06
CA LEU A 2 -8.97 7.16 -0.77
C LEU A 2 -8.10 6.10 -0.11
N THR A 3 -8.50 4.85 -0.32
CA THR A 3 -7.73 3.71 0.17
C THR A 3 -6.77 3.27 -0.93
N ILE A 4 -5.54 2.99 -0.53
CA ILE A 4 -4.53 2.50 -1.45
C ILE A 4 -4.18 1.08 -1.05
N THR A 5 -4.18 0.17 -2.02
CA THR A 5 -3.78 -1.21 -1.79
C THR A 5 -2.40 -1.41 -2.39
N VAL A 6 -1.50 -1.97 -1.60
CA VAL A 6 -0.11 -2.18 -2.00
C VAL A 6 0.21 -3.66 -1.95
N ARG A 7 0.82 -4.17 -3.00
CA ARG A 7 1.25 -5.56 -3.05
C ARG A 7 2.69 -5.63 -3.54
N GLY A 8 3.31 -6.77 -3.34
CA GLY A 8 4.69 -6.97 -3.76
C GLY A 8 5.70 -6.44 -2.77
N LEU A 9 5.30 -6.29 -1.52
CA LEU A 9 6.21 -5.80 -0.49
C LEU A 9 7.17 -6.90 -0.06
N PRO A 10 8.43 -6.55 0.25
CA PRO A 10 9.36 -7.53 0.79
C PRO A 10 8.97 -7.93 2.20
N ARG A 11 9.37 -9.11 2.60
CA ARG A 11 9.07 -9.61 3.93
C ARG A 11 9.68 -8.75 5.03
N SER A 12 10.78 -8.11 4.72
CA SER A 12 11.45 -7.26 5.68
C SER A 12 10.80 -5.89 5.84
N MET A 13 9.78 -5.61 5.04
CA MET A 13 9.11 -4.32 5.12
C MET A 13 8.46 -4.12 6.49
N THR A 14 8.64 -2.92 7.05
CA THR A 14 8.00 -2.57 8.31
C THR A 14 6.98 -1.47 8.08
N GLU A 15 6.09 -1.30 9.05
CA GLU A 15 5.10 -0.24 8.95
C GLU A 15 5.72 1.14 8.86
N PRO A 16 6.71 1.48 9.70
CA PRO A 16 7.33 2.80 9.57
C PRO A 16 8.00 3.01 8.23
N ALA A 17 8.63 1.99 7.68
CA ALA A 17 9.28 2.10 6.39
C ALA A 17 8.25 2.31 5.28
N LEU A 18 7.15 1.57 5.33
CA LEU A 18 6.11 1.70 4.35
C LEU A 18 5.45 3.08 4.43
N ARG A 19 5.18 3.53 5.65
CA ARG A 19 4.62 4.86 5.87
C ARG A 19 5.53 5.93 5.29
N ALA A 20 6.82 5.84 5.56
CA ALA A 20 7.78 6.82 5.06
C ALA A 20 7.80 6.86 3.54
N LEU A 21 7.69 5.70 2.92
CA LEU A 21 7.68 5.61 1.47
C LEU A 21 6.52 6.39 0.87
N PHE A 22 5.36 6.28 1.49
CA PHE A 22 4.17 6.98 0.99
C PHE A 22 4.11 8.43 1.45
N GLU A 23 4.72 8.74 2.59
CA GLU A 23 4.69 10.12 3.09
C GLU A 23 5.52 11.07 2.27
N ASP A 24 6.38 10.56 1.41
CA ASP A 24 7.05 11.40 0.43
C ASP A 24 6.05 12.04 -0.54
N HIS A 25 4.87 11.48 -0.64
CA HIS A 25 3.88 11.95 -1.60
C HIS A 25 2.67 12.59 -0.94
N GLY A 26 2.59 12.51 0.39
CA GLY A 26 1.51 13.10 1.13
C GLY A 26 1.36 12.43 2.47
N LYS A 27 0.42 12.91 3.24
CA LYS A 27 0.25 12.42 4.60
C LYS A 27 -0.54 11.11 4.61
N VAL A 28 0.00 10.11 5.27
CA VAL A 28 -0.69 8.83 5.46
C VAL A 28 -1.61 8.98 6.66
N ARG A 29 -2.90 8.79 6.43
CA ARG A 29 -3.89 8.92 7.50
C ARG A 29 -4.07 7.64 8.29
N SER A 30 -3.96 6.53 7.61
CA SER A 30 -4.17 5.25 8.23
C SER A 30 -3.33 4.23 7.49
N LEU A 31 -2.82 3.24 8.20
CA LEU A 31 -1.97 2.24 7.58
C LEU A 31 -2.18 0.90 8.24
N ARG A 32 -2.37 -0.13 7.44
CA ARG A 32 -2.44 -1.50 7.90
C ARG A 32 -1.55 -2.36 7.04
N MET A 33 -0.67 -3.08 7.67
CA MET A 33 0.18 -4.02 6.96
C MET A 33 -0.15 -5.42 7.41
N ALA A 34 -0.39 -6.31 6.46
CA ALA A 34 -0.64 -7.70 6.77
C ALA A 34 0.64 -8.36 7.24
N LYS A 35 0.59 -9.04 8.36
CA LYS A 35 1.75 -9.72 8.94
C LYS A 35 1.43 -11.16 9.23
N ASP A 36 2.45 -11.98 9.12
CA ASP A 36 2.35 -13.37 9.52
C ASP A 36 2.30 -13.43 11.04
N LEU A 37 1.32 -14.15 11.58
CA LEU A 37 1.14 -14.23 13.02
C LEU A 37 2.27 -14.96 13.72
N PHE A 38 2.94 -15.84 13.01
CA PHE A 38 4.01 -16.63 13.62
C PHE A 38 5.36 -15.95 13.53
N SER A 39 5.69 -15.40 12.38
CA SER A 39 7.00 -14.82 12.19
C SER A 39 7.02 -13.31 12.39
N GLY A 40 5.86 -12.66 12.31
CA GLY A 40 5.80 -11.21 12.40
C GLY A 40 6.25 -10.50 11.13
N GLU A 41 6.54 -11.26 10.09
CA GLU A 41 7.00 -10.68 8.84
C GLU A 41 5.84 -10.21 7.99
N CYS A 42 6.14 -9.27 7.11
CA CYS A 42 5.16 -8.74 6.17
C CYS A 42 4.72 -9.84 5.20
N LYS A 43 3.41 -9.95 4.99
CA LYS A 43 2.89 -10.92 4.03
C LYS A 43 2.97 -10.45 2.60
N GLY A 44 3.45 -9.24 2.38
CA GLY A 44 3.63 -8.72 1.05
C GLY A 44 2.56 -7.77 0.59
N PHE A 45 1.56 -7.48 1.42
CA PHE A 45 0.53 -6.52 1.04
C PHE A 45 0.10 -5.68 2.22
N ALA A 46 -0.46 -4.53 1.91
CA ALA A 46 -0.86 -3.56 2.91
C ALA A 46 -1.94 -2.66 2.34
N GLU A 47 -2.63 -1.96 3.24
CA GLU A 47 -3.61 -0.95 2.88
C GLU A 47 -3.30 0.33 3.63
N LEU A 48 -3.51 1.45 2.98
CA LEU A 48 -3.38 2.72 3.67
C LEU A 48 -4.36 3.73 3.09
N GLU A 49 -4.59 4.80 3.82
CA GLU A 49 -5.51 5.84 3.40
C GLU A 49 -4.79 7.17 3.30
N MET A 50 -5.04 7.87 2.22
CA MET A 50 -4.48 9.18 1.98
C MET A 50 -5.53 10.06 1.34
N GLU A 51 -5.31 11.37 1.41
CA GLU A 51 -6.16 12.32 0.73
C GLU A 51 -6.13 12.08 -0.78
N GLY A 52 -7.23 12.37 -1.47
CA GLY A 52 -7.37 12.00 -2.87
C GLY A 52 -6.26 12.42 -3.79
N HIS A 53 -5.84 13.69 -3.72
CA HIS A 53 -4.73 14.17 -4.55
C HIS A 53 -3.44 13.45 -4.24
N GLU A 54 -3.16 13.31 -2.96
CA GLU A 54 -1.94 12.69 -2.51
C GLU A 54 -1.93 11.20 -2.80
N ALA A 55 -3.10 10.57 -2.64
CA ALA A 55 -3.22 9.16 -2.95
C ALA A 55 -2.92 8.89 -4.41
N ARG A 56 -3.44 9.70 -5.29
CA ARG A 56 -3.21 9.52 -6.73
C ARG A 56 -1.76 9.74 -7.09
N ALA A 57 -1.14 10.74 -6.48
CA ALA A 57 0.27 11.00 -6.72
C ALA A 57 1.12 9.83 -6.27
N ALA A 58 0.80 9.27 -5.10
CA ALA A 58 1.54 8.15 -4.57
C ALA A 58 1.40 6.92 -5.46
N VAL A 59 0.18 6.63 -5.90
CA VAL A 59 -0.05 5.49 -6.79
C VAL A 59 0.75 5.65 -8.07
N SER A 60 0.68 6.83 -8.66
CA SER A 60 1.39 7.09 -9.91
C SER A 60 2.89 6.95 -9.77
N ALA A 61 3.42 7.39 -8.63
CA ALA A 61 4.87 7.37 -8.42
C ALA A 61 5.39 6.00 -8.04
N LEU A 62 4.59 5.23 -7.31
CA LEU A 62 5.09 4.00 -6.70
C LEU A 62 4.68 2.73 -7.41
N ASN A 63 3.63 2.78 -8.21
CA ASN A 63 3.19 1.60 -8.92
C ASN A 63 4.24 1.17 -9.94
N GLY A 64 4.62 -0.09 -9.90
CA GLY A 64 5.64 -0.61 -10.80
C GLY A 64 7.07 -0.40 -10.34
N ARG A 65 7.24 0.16 -9.14
CA ARG A 65 8.58 0.40 -8.64
C ARG A 65 9.25 -0.91 -8.26
N SER A 66 10.51 -1.05 -8.61
CA SER A 66 11.26 -2.26 -8.30
C SER A 66 11.60 -2.35 -6.83
N THR A 67 11.50 -3.56 -6.31
CA THR A 67 11.94 -3.86 -4.94
C THR A 67 12.79 -5.10 -4.98
N ASP A 68 13.29 -5.50 -3.83
CA ASP A 68 14.09 -6.71 -3.71
C ASP A 68 13.31 -7.96 -4.04
N HIS A 69 11.98 -7.88 -3.96
CA HIS A 69 11.12 -9.03 -4.21
C HIS A 69 10.35 -8.93 -5.52
N GLY A 70 10.70 -7.96 -6.34
CA GLY A 70 10.00 -7.76 -7.58
C GLY A 70 9.45 -6.36 -7.65
N MET A 71 8.27 -6.18 -8.24
CA MET A 71 7.72 -4.85 -8.42
C MET A 71 6.56 -4.61 -7.49
N LEU A 72 6.50 -3.39 -6.97
CA LEU A 72 5.34 -2.97 -6.19
C LEU A 72 4.14 -2.82 -7.10
N GLN A 73 3.01 -3.31 -6.62
CA GLN A 73 1.73 -3.06 -7.27
C GLN A 73 0.92 -2.18 -6.35
N VAL A 74 0.67 -0.97 -6.78
CA VAL A 74 -0.03 0.02 -5.98
C VAL A 74 -1.30 0.40 -6.71
N ARG A 75 -2.44 0.18 -6.07
CA ARG A 75 -3.73 0.46 -6.67
C ARG A 75 -4.53 1.40 -5.83
N LEU A 76 -5.31 2.21 -6.51
CA LEU A 76 -6.18 3.14 -5.85
C LEU A 76 -7.52 2.48 -5.60
N GLY A 77 -8.07 2.74 -4.41
CA GLY A 77 -9.37 2.20 -4.05
C GLY A 77 -9.26 0.85 -3.41
N LYS A 78 -10.33 0.45 -2.79
CA LYS A 78 -10.41 -0.86 -2.22
C LYS A 78 -10.70 -1.86 -3.27
N ASP A 79 -10.14 -3.02 -3.07
CA ASP A 79 -10.40 -4.14 -3.91
C ASP A 79 -11.69 -4.77 -3.51
N GLU A 80 -12.77 -4.01 -3.50
CA GLU A 80 -14.04 -4.52 -3.07
C GLU A 80 -14.81 -5.01 -4.23
N PRO A 81 -15.54 -6.06 -4.03
CA PRO A 81 -16.49 -6.44 -5.05
C PRO A 81 -17.55 -5.39 -5.07
N ARG A 82 -17.85 -4.98 -6.07
CA ARG A 82 -18.82 -4.00 -6.08
C ARG A 82 -19.99 -4.48 -6.34
N ARG A 83 -20.24 -4.43 -5.82
CA ARG A 83 -21.06 -4.81 -6.05
C ARG A 83 -21.90 -4.48 -6.91
N GLY A 84 -22.03 -4.69 -7.31
CA GLY A 84 -22.56 -4.60 -7.93
C GLY A 84 -22.87 -4.47 -8.77
N ARG A 85 -22.87 -4.56 -9.06
CA ARG A 85 -23.23 -4.61 -9.70
C ARG A 85 -23.57 -4.90 -10.31
N ARG A 86 -23.70 -4.91 -10.58
CA ARG A 86 -24.03 -5.36 -10.99
C ARG A 86 -24.31 -5.58 -11.33
#